data_3bc47ee9ab8c59e2b7a52fce8f18750e
#
_entry.id   3bc47ee9ab8c59e2b7a52fce8f18750e
#
_cell.length_a   1.000
_cell.length_b   1.000
_cell.length_c   1.000
_cell.angle_alpha   90.00
_cell.angle_beta   90.00
_cell.angle_gamma   90.00
#
_symmetry.space_group_name_H-M   'P 1'
#
loop_
_entity.id
_entity.type
_entity.pdbx_description
1 polymer ?
#
loop_
_entity_poly.entity_id
_entity_poly.type
_entity_poly.pdbx_seq_one_letter_code
_entity_poly.pdbx_strand_id
1 'polypeptide(L)'
;MSYIHITEENIDKEHICCAMSGKQSLAKKEWLKQRFNEGLVFYRSEERGKCFIEYIPAENAWVPIDADGWIYINCLWVAGSLKGHGHSGNLLSECIRDAKEQGRKGICILSAEGRKREFLADPKFLSYKGFEVTDISDCGINLMALPFEENAELPKFKECAKHPAMDEDGFVLYYTCLLYTSPSPRDTERS
;
A
#
# COMPACT_ATOMS: atom_id res chain seq x y z
N MET A 1 21.69 0.25 -7.14
CA MET A 1 20.39 0.56 -7.77
C MET A 1 19.93 1.87 -7.18
N SER A 2 19.49 2.79 -8.03
CA SER A 2 19.07 4.12 -7.58
C SER A 2 17.55 4.23 -7.61
N TYR A 3 16.99 4.86 -6.59
CA TYR A 3 15.57 5.09 -6.45
C TYR A 3 15.31 6.59 -6.30
N ILE A 4 14.25 7.06 -6.92
CA ILE A 4 13.79 8.44 -6.86
C ILE A 4 12.72 8.52 -5.78
N HIS A 5 12.94 9.38 -4.80
CA HIS A 5 11.91 9.80 -3.86
C HIS A 5 10.98 10.80 -4.55
N ILE A 6 9.72 10.46 -4.65
CA ILE A 6 8.70 11.34 -5.22
C ILE A 6 8.23 12.27 -4.12
N THR A 7 8.34 13.56 -4.38
CA THR A 7 7.94 14.65 -3.49
C THR A 7 7.02 15.62 -4.23
N GLU A 8 6.44 16.58 -3.51
CA GLU A 8 5.62 17.62 -4.12
C GLU A 8 6.37 18.42 -5.20
N GLU A 9 7.69 18.60 -5.03
CA GLU A 9 8.53 19.37 -5.96
C GLU A 9 8.78 18.67 -7.30
N ASN A 10 8.83 17.33 -7.31
CA ASN A 10 9.21 16.57 -8.50
C ASN A 10 8.08 15.76 -9.13
N ILE A 11 6.97 15.53 -8.43
CA ILE A 11 5.88 14.64 -8.85
C ILE A 11 5.32 14.98 -10.23
N ASP A 12 5.28 16.26 -10.60
CA ASP A 12 4.72 16.67 -11.90
C ASP A 12 5.62 16.27 -13.07
N LYS A 13 6.93 16.20 -12.85
CA LYS A 13 7.95 15.82 -13.85
C LYS A 13 8.16 14.31 -13.92
N GLU A 14 7.89 13.61 -12.81
CA GLU A 14 8.15 12.20 -12.68
C GLU A 14 6.96 11.34 -13.13
N HIS A 15 7.23 10.16 -13.67
CA HIS A 15 6.16 9.19 -13.86
C HIS A 15 5.89 8.43 -12.56
N ILE A 16 4.65 8.12 -12.31
CA ILE A 16 4.23 7.25 -11.22
C ILE A 16 3.90 5.86 -11.78
N CYS A 17 4.51 4.83 -11.19
CA CYS A 17 4.52 3.50 -11.79
C CYS A 17 3.16 2.77 -11.73
N CYS A 18 2.29 3.13 -10.79
CA CYS A 18 1.00 2.46 -10.61
C CYS A 18 -0.08 2.93 -11.61
N ALA A 19 0.01 4.18 -12.08
CA ALA A 19 -0.90 4.74 -13.08
C ALA A 19 -0.07 5.37 -14.20
N MET A 20 0.12 4.64 -15.30
CA MET A 20 1.12 5.00 -16.32
C MET A 20 0.58 5.84 -17.48
N SER A 21 -0.72 6.13 -17.55
CA SER A 21 -1.28 6.84 -18.69
C SER A 21 -2.49 7.71 -18.34
N GLY A 22 -2.59 8.85 -19.03
CA GLY A 22 -3.78 9.66 -19.13
C GLY A 22 -4.33 10.22 -17.82
N LYS A 23 -5.63 10.32 -17.75
CA LYS A 23 -6.37 10.91 -16.62
C LYS A 23 -6.09 10.21 -15.28
N GLN A 24 -5.85 8.91 -15.30
CA GLN A 24 -5.55 8.12 -14.10
C GLN A 24 -4.24 8.57 -13.43
N SER A 25 -3.21 8.84 -14.23
CA SER A 25 -1.94 9.33 -13.72
C SER A 25 -2.07 10.69 -13.05
N LEU A 26 -2.85 11.59 -13.63
CA LEU A 26 -3.10 12.91 -13.06
C LEU A 26 -3.87 12.80 -11.73
N ALA A 27 -4.94 12.01 -11.69
CA ALA A 27 -5.71 11.80 -10.47
C ALA A 27 -4.85 11.20 -9.33
N LYS A 28 -3.98 10.23 -9.66
CA LYS A 28 -3.07 9.66 -8.65
C LYS A 28 -2.04 10.69 -8.18
N LYS A 29 -1.51 11.55 -9.06
CA LYS A 29 -0.58 12.61 -8.67
C LYS A 29 -1.23 13.61 -7.72
N GLU A 30 -2.43 14.07 -8.02
CA GLU A 30 -3.18 14.97 -7.13
C GLU A 30 -3.47 14.34 -5.77
N TRP A 31 -3.85 13.06 -5.76
CA TRP A 31 -4.04 12.32 -4.52
C TRP A 31 -2.73 12.20 -3.72
N LEU A 32 -1.60 11.89 -4.37
CA LEU A 32 -0.29 11.79 -3.71
C LEU A 32 0.12 13.13 -3.07
N LYS A 33 -0.07 14.25 -3.77
CA LYS A 33 0.24 15.59 -3.23
C LYS A 33 -0.49 15.85 -1.91
N GLN A 34 -1.78 15.50 -1.84
CA GLN A 34 -2.55 15.64 -0.61
C GLN A 34 -2.01 14.74 0.52
N ARG A 35 -1.62 13.51 0.17
CA ARG A 35 -1.17 12.51 1.13
C ARG A 35 0.26 12.73 1.63
N PHE A 36 1.12 13.44 0.90
CA PHE A 36 2.48 13.76 1.37
C PHE A 36 2.46 14.54 2.70
N ASN A 37 1.48 15.42 2.90
CA ASN A 37 1.29 16.14 4.16
C ASN A 37 0.90 15.24 5.34
N GLU A 38 0.44 14.02 5.05
CA GLU A 38 0.10 13.00 6.05
C GLU A 38 1.26 11.99 6.26
N GLY A 39 2.43 12.27 5.67
CA GLY A 39 3.63 11.45 5.81
C GLY A 39 3.72 10.30 4.81
N LEU A 40 2.95 10.31 3.72
CA LEU A 40 3.09 9.32 2.66
C LEU A 40 4.44 9.48 1.97
N VAL A 41 5.12 8.35 1.78
CA VAL A 41 6.39 8.25 1.05
C VAL A 41 6.21 7.36 -0.18
N PHE A 42 6.78 7.80 -1.30
CA PHE A 42 6.76 7.07 -2.55
C PHE A 42 8.17 7.02 -3.16
N TYR A 43 8.75 5.82 -3.23
CA TYR A 43 9.99 5.58 -3.96
C TYR A 43 9.73 4.77 -5.23
N ARG A 44 10.36 5.16 -6.33
CA ARG A 44 10.37 4.40 -7.57
C ARG A 44 11.78 4.17 -8.10
N SER A 45 11.97 3.14 -8.93
CA SER A 45 13.20 2.98 -9.71
C SER A 45 13.40 4.14 -10.67
N GLU A 46 14.65 4.54 -10.94
CA GLU A 46 14.99 5.47 -12.03
C GLU A 46 14.56 4.93 -13.38
N GLU A 47 14.64 3.62 -13.56
CA GLU A 47 14.19 2.97 -14.78
C GLU A 47 12.68 3.11 -14.96
N ARG A 48 12.27 3.30 -16.22
CA ARG A 48 10.85 3.36 -16.56
C ARG A 48 10.21 1.98 -16.44
N GLY A 49 9.23 1.84 -15.57
CA GLY A 49 8.55 0.57 -15.35
C GLY A 49 7.77 0.54 -14.03
N LYS A 50 7.18 -0.61 -13.74
CA LYS A 50 6.47 -0.83 -12.48
C LYS A 50 7.45 -1.37 -11.44
N CYS A 51 8.16 -0.47 -10.76
CA CYS A 51 9.09 -0.78 -9.68
C CYS A 51 9.05 0.35 -8.66
N PHE A 52 8.25 0.18 -7.61
CA PHE A 52 8.02 1.21 -6.60
C PHE A 52 7.55 0.62 -5.28
N ILE A 53 7.67 1.42 -4.23
CA ILE A 53 7.03 1.23 -2.94
C ILE A 53 6.32 2.52 -2.54
N GLU A 54 5.15 2.36 -1.92
CA GLU A 54 4.34 3.42 -1.35
C GLU A 54 3.95 3.03 0.07
N TYR A 55 4.23 3.87 1.05
CA TYR A 55 3.93 3.63 2.45
C TYR A 55 3.60 4.93 3.20
N ILE A 56 2.94 4.79 4.34
CA ILE A 56 2.44 5.91 5.13
C ILE A 56 2.43 5.52 6.61
N PRO A 57 2.50 6.48 7.55
CA PRO A 57 2.13 6.22 8.94
C PRO A 57 0.79 5.51 9.03
N ALA A 58 0.72 4.39 9.75
CA ALA A 58 -0.45 3.52 9.75
C ALA A 58 -1.71 4.21 10.30
N GLU A 59 -1.55 5.17 11.21
CA GLU A 59 -2.60 6.03 11.72
C GLU A 59 -3.29 6.87 10.64
N ASN A 60 -2.60 7.13 9.53
CA ASN A 60 -3.11 7.86 8.35
C ASN A 60 -3.47 6.94 7.18
N ALA A 61 -3.34 5.63 7.33
CA ALA A 61 -3.67 4.68 6.27
C ALA A 61 -5.19 4.53 6.10
N TRP A 62 -5.64 4.41 4.85
CA TRP A 62 -7.06 4.22 4.55
C TRP A 62 -7.44 2.73 4.55
N VAL A 63 -7.07 2.05 5.61
CA VAL A 63 -7.38 0.66 5.86
C VAL A 63 -7.90 0.49 7.29
N PRO A 64 -8.84 -0.42 7.53
CA PRO A 64 -9.46 -0.60 8.84
C PRO A 64 -8.56 -1.43 9.77
N ILE A 65 -7.43 -0.86 10.18
CA ILE A 65 -6.48 -1.47 11.10
C ILE A 65 -6.23 -0.57 12.32
N ASP A 66 -5.90 -1.18 13.43
CA ASP A 66 -5.34 -0.55 14.62
C ASP A 66 -3.84 -0.84 14.62
N ALA A 67 -3.04 0.17 14.29
CA ALA A 67 -1.61 0.04 14.09
C ALA A 67 -0.85 1.34 14.42
N ASP A 68 -1.23 2.01 15.51
CA ASP A 68 -0.62 3.28 15.93
C ASP A 68 0.88 3.14 16.20
N GLY A 69 1.64 4.01 15.57
CA GLY A 69 3.10 4.01 15.64
C GLY A 69 3.77 3.04 14.67
N TRP A 70 3.04 2.42 13.74
CA TRP A 70 3.56 1.59 12.67
C TRP A 70 3.65 2.34 11.35
N ILE A 71 4.36 1.78 10.38
CA ILE A 71 4.26 2.17 8.97
C ILE A 71 3.41 1.13 8.25
N TYR A 72 2.45 1.59 7.46
CA TYR A 72 1.66 0.75 6.58
C TYR A 72 2.14 0.87 5.13
N ILE A 73 2.46 -0.27 4.50
CA ILE A 73 2.84 -0.32 3.09
C ILE A 73 1.56 -0.43 2.25
N ASN A 74 1.21 0.65 1.55
CA ASN A 74 0.09 0.70 0.63
C ASN A 74 0.30 -0.20 -0.59
N CYS A 75 1.53 -0.19 -1.13
CA CYS A 75 1.87 -0.96 -2.31
C CYS A 75 3.38 -1.19 -2.41
N LEU A 76 3.76 -2.41 -2.74
CA LEU A 76 5.11 -2.79 -3.15
C LEU A 76 4.99 -3.59 -4.44
N TRP A 77 5.42 -3.01 -5.56
CA TRP A 77 5.25 -3.64 -6.86
C TRP A 77 6.53 -3.56 -7.72
N VAL A 78 6.95 -4.73 -8.17
CA VAL A 78 8.01 -4.87 -9.18
C VAL A 78 7.49 -5.77 -10.29
N ALA A 79 7.51 -5.30 -11.53
CA ALA A 79 6.96 -6.03 -12.68
C ALA A 79 7.86 -5.96 -13.92
N GLY A 80 7.55 -6.81 -14.88
CA GLY A 80 8.25 -6.85 -16.18
C GLY A 80 9.71 -7.27 -16.05
N SER A 81 10.58 -6.63 -16.82
CA SER A 81 12.02 -6.88 -16.86
C SER A 81 12.74 -6.58 -15.53
N LEU A 82 12.13 -5.81 -14.64
CA LEU A 82 12.71 -5.47 -13.33
C LEU A 82 12.54 -6.57 -12.27
N LYS A 83 11.75 -7.62 -12.57
CA LYS A 83 11.62 -8.78 -11.68
C LYS A 83 12.92 -9.60 -11.61
N GLY A 84 13.18 -10.18 -10.43
CA GLY A 84 14.34 -11.05 -10.22
C GLY A 84 15.66 -10.32 -9.95
N HIS A 85 15.67 -8.98 -10.02
CA HIS A 85 16.89 -8.17 -9.81
C HIS A 85 17.00 -7.60 -8.39
N GLY A 86 16.24 -8.12 -7.41
CA GLY A 86 16.35 -7.73 -6.00
C GLY A 86 15.64 -6.41 -5.63
N HIS A 87 14.99 -5.73 -6.56
CA HIS A 87 14.33 -4.45 -6.31
C HIS A 87 13.32 -4.46 -5.17
N SER A 88 12.49 -5.53 -5.04
CA SER A 88 11.51 -5.61 -3.95
C SER A 88 12.18 -5.62 -2.57
N GLY A 89 13.31 -6.33 -2.45
CA GLY A 89 14.08 -6.35 -1.21
C GLY A 89 14.71 -4.99 -0.90
N ASN A 90 15.28 -4.32 -1.91
CA ASN A 90 15.91 -3.02 -1.73
C ASN A 90 14.88 -1.93 -1.37
N LEU A 91 13.75 -1.88 -2.07
CA LEU A 91 12.65 -0.94 -1.75
C LEU A 91 12.09 -1.16 -0.34
N LEU A 92 11.95 -2.42 0.07
CA LEU A 92 11.55 -2.77 1.42
C LEU A 92 12.60 -2.31 2.45
N SER A 93 13.90 -2.45 2.13
CA SER A 93 14.98 -1.97 3.01
C SER A 93 14.96 -0.45 3.18
N GLU A 94 14.62 0.32 2.15
CA GLU A 94 14.42 1.76 2.25
C GLU A 94 13.26 2.08 3.23
N CYS A 95 12.12 1.40 3.09
CA CYS A 95 10.99 1.56 4.00
C CYS A 95 11.36 1.22 5.46
N ILE A 96 12.09 0.11 5.67
CA ILE A 96 12.56 -0.29 7.01
C ILE A 96 13.48 0.76 7.60
N ARG A 97 14.42 1.29 6.82
CA ARG A 97 15.34 2.34 7.27
C ARG A 97 14.56 3.59 7.70
N ASP A 98 13.69 4.09 6.84
CA ASP A 98 12.89 5.29 7.10
C ASP A 98 11.97 5.11 8.32
N ALA A 99 11.37 3.93 8.48
CA ALA A 99 10.54 3.61 9.63
C ALA A 99 11.34 3.60 10.94
N LYS A 100 12.55 3.04 10.93
CA LYS A 100 13.45 3.05 12.10
C LYS A 100 13.94 4.46 12.44
N GLU A 101 14.30 5.26 11.45
CA GLU A 101 14.70 6.67 11.62
C GLU A 101 13.57 7.51 12.22
N GLN A 102 12.32 7.19 11.92
CA GLN A 102 11.14 7.81 12.53
C GLN A 102 10.76 7.24 13.90
N GLY A 103 11.49 6.26 14.44
CA GLY A 103 11.18 5.62 15.72
C GLY A 103 9.88 4.82 15.70
N ARG A 104 9.50 4.25 14.55
CA ARG A 104 8.29 3.44 14.41
C ARG A 104 8.47 2.06 15.03
N LYS A 105 7.38 1.48 15.54
CA LYS A 105 7.37 0.14 16.17
C LYS A 105 7.67 -1.00 15.19
N GLY A 106 7.40 -0.79 13.90
CA GLY A 106 7.56 -1.76 12.84
C GLY A 106 6.84 -1.35 11.57
N ILE A 107 6.73 -2.27 10.63
CA ILE A 107 6.00 -2.09 9.37
C ILE A 107 4.95 -3.17 9.19
N CYS A 108 3.81 -2.84 8.58
CA CYS A 108 2.74 -3.79 8.29
C CYS A 108 2.20 -3.63 6.86
N ILE A 109 1.58 -4.68 6.36
CA ILE A 109 1.09 -4.77 4.99
C ILE A 109 -0.04 -5.82 4.89
N LEU A 110 -0.96 -5.63 3.95
CA LEU A 110 -1.99 -6.62 3.64
C LEU A 110 -1.48 -7.66 2.63
N SER A 111 -1.87 -8.90 2.84
CA SER A 111 -1.62 -10.02 1.92
C SER A 111 -2.82 -10.96 1.87
N ALA A 112 -2.82 -11.94 0.96
CA ALA A 112 -3.79 -13.02 0.97
C ALA A 112 -3.17 -14.30 0.45
N GLU A 113 -3.57 -15.42 1.01
CA GLU A 113 -3.22 -16.75 0.53
C GLU A 113 -4.12 -17.19 -0.63
N GLY A 114 -3.70 -18.25 -1.33
CA GLY A 114 -4.47 -18.88 -2.39
C GLY A 114 -4.35 -18.16 -3.73
N ARG A 115 -5.50 -17.86 -4.37
CA ARG A 115 -5.51 -17.21 -5.68
C ARG A 115 -4.92 -15.80 -5.57
N LYS A 116 -3.90 -15.52 -6.40
CA LYS A 116 -3.24 -14.22 -6.44
C LYS A 116 -4.27 -13.10 -6.61
N ARG A 117 -4.29 -12.18 -5.67
CA ARG A 117 -5.06 -10.94 -5.74
C ARG A 117 -4.12 -9.82 -6.20
N GLU A 118 -4.49 -9.11 -7.26
CA GLU A 118 -3.58 -8.20 -8.00
C GLU A 118 -2.99 -7.07 -7.14
N PHE A 119 -3.69 -6.68 -6.08
CA PHE A 119 -3.28 -5.53 -5.26
C PHE A 119 -2.70 -5.91 -3.89
N LEU A 120 -2.57 -7.20 -3.62
CA LEU A 120 -2.01 -7.70 -2.36
C LEU A 120 -0.61 -8.26 -2.57
N ALA A 121 0.23 -8.08 -1.57
CA ALA A 121 1.59 -8.61 -1.59
C ALA A 121 1.58 -10.14 -1.49
N ASP A 122 2.62 -10.77 -2.03
CA ASP A 122 2.81 -12.22 -1.93
C ASP A 122 3.22 -12.59 -0.50
N PRO A 123 2.42 -13.38 0.23
CA PRO A 123 2.72 -13.76 1.61
C PRO A 123 4.02 -14.55 1.74
N LYS A 124 4.40 -15.35 0.74
CA LYS A 124 5.67 -16.10 0.76
C LYS A 124 6.88 -15.18 0.73
N PHE A 125 6.82 -14.12 -0.09
CA PHE A 125 7.87 -13.10 -0.11
C PHE A 125 7.94 -12.36 1.22
N LEU A 126 6.81 -12.00 1.80
CA LEU A 126 6.76 -11.31 3.09
C LEU A 126 7.31 -12.18 4.22
N SER A 127 6.90 -13.45 4.31
CA SER A 127 7.42 -14.39 5.31
C SER A 127 8.93 -14.61 5.15
N TYR A 128 9.42 -14.71 3.92
CA TYR A 128 10.87 -14.76 3.65
C TYR A 128 11.60 -13.50 4.14
N LYS A 129 10.92 -12.36 4.21
CA LYS A 129 11.45 -11.10 4.74
C LYS A 129 11.22 -10.92 6.25
N GLY A 130 10.70 -11.92 6.93
CA GLY A 130 10.49 -11.93 8.38
C GLY A 130 9.15 -11.35 8.83
N PHE A 131 8.22 -11.09 7.92
CA PHE A 131 6.86 -10.73 8.30
C PHE A 131 6.09 -11.95 8.82
N GLU A 132 5.28 -11.73 9.83
CA GLU A 132 4.37 -12.73 10.39
C GLU A 132 2.92 -12.24 10.28
N VAL A 133 1.99 -13.19 10.18
CA VAL A 133 0.55 -12.88 10.21
C VAL A 133 0.18 -12.51 11.63
N THR A 134 -0.35 -11.31 11.83
CA THR A 134 -0.79 -10.81 13.13
C THR A 134 -2.31 -10.89 13.30
N ASP A 135 -3.05 -10.79 12.21
CA ASP A 135 -4.51 -10.91 12.22
C ASP A 135 -5.05 -11.31 10.83
N ILE A 136 -6.27 -11.83 10.78
CA ILE A 136 -6.95 -12.27 9.56
C ILE A 136 -8.37 -11.72 9.55
N SER A 137 -8.77 -11.10 8.44
CA SER A 137 -10.14 -10.64 8.24
C SER A 137 -11.07 -11.79 7.82
N ASP A 138 -12.39 -11.64 8.00
CA ASP A 138 -13.39 -12.64 7.63
C ASP A 138 -13.36 -13.00 6.12
N CYS A 139 -12.91 -12.07 5.27
CA CYS A 139 -12.76 -12.31 3.84
C CYS A 139 -11.41 -12.95 3.44
N GLY A 140 -10.62 -13.42 4.42
CA GLY A 140 -9.35 -14.11 4.20
C GLY A 140 -8.22 -13.19 3.73
N ILE A 141 -8.20 -11.94 4.17
CA ILE A 141 -7.06 -11.03 4.02
C ILE A 141 -6.22 -11.13 5.29
N ASN A 142 -4.93 -11.36 5.13
CA ASN A 142 -3.97 -11.39 6.23
C ASN A 142 -3.40 -9.98 6.44
N LEU A 143 -3.35 -9.53 7.68
CA LEU A 143 -2.50 -8.44 8.11
C LEU A 143 -1.17 -9.05 8.55
N MET A 144 -0.10 -8.67 7.85
CA MET A 144 1.25 -9.14 8.16
C MET A 144 2.10 -8.00 8.68
N ALA A 145 2.93 -8.27 9.67
CA ALA A 145 3.77 -7.28 10.30
C ALA A 145 5.20 -7.77 10.52
N LEU A 146 6.14 -6.81 10.51
CA LEU A 146 7.53 -6.97 10.87
C LEU A 146 7.84 -5.99 12.01
N PRO A 147 7.76 -6.44 13.29
CA PRO A 147 8.09 -5.62 14.43
C PRO A 147 9.60 -5.34 14.49
N PHE A 148 9.99 -4.17 15.01
CA PHE A 148 11.39 -3.84 15.28
C PHE A 148 11.78 -4.09 16.73
N GLU A 149 10.79 -4.25 17.60
CA GLU A 149 10.94 -4.54 19.02
C GLU A 149 10.12 -5.76 19.42
N GLU A 150 10.67 -6.63 20.27
CA GLU A 150 10.01 -7.89 20.68
C GLU A 150 8.67 -7.68 21.41
N ASN A 151 8.51 -6.54 22.11
CA ASN A 151 7.32 -6.23 22.90
C ASN A 151 6.37 -5.22 22.23
N ALA A 152 6.54 -4.95 20.92
CA ALA A 152 5.63 -4.04 20.22
C ALA A 152 4.21 -4.61 20.19
N GLU A 153 3.22 -3.77 20.52
CA GLU A 153 1.82 -4.14 20.32
C GLU A 153 1.57 -4.37 18.82
N LEU A 154 1.15 -5.59 18.48
CA LEU A 154 1.00 -6.00 17.08
C LEU A 154 -0.25 -5.39 16.45
N PRO A 155 -0.19 -5.02 15.16
CA PRO A 155 -1.33 -4.52 14.39
C PRO A 155 -2.48 -5.53 14.35
N LYS A 156 -3.72 -5.01 14.38
CA LYS A 156 -4.96 -5.80 14.28
C LYS A 156 -5.92 -5.15 13.30
N PHE A 157 -6.83 -5.92 12.75
CA PHE A 157 -7.99 -5.37 12.04
C PHE A 157 -8.98 -4.76 13.05
N LYS A 158 -9.58 -3.63 12.65
CA LYS A 158 -10.72 -3.07 13.37
C LYS A 158 -11.92 -4.00 13.27
N GLU A 159 -12.82 -3.95 14.25
CA GLU A 159 -14.03 -4.79 14.27
C GLU A 159 -14.89 -4.65 13.01
N CYS A 160 -14.95 -3.45 12.42
CA CYS A 160 -15.67 -3.23 11.16
C CYS A 160 -15.12 -4.01 9.95
N ALA A 161 -13.87 -4.49 10.02
CA ALA A 161 -13.28 -5.36 9.00
C ALA A 161 -13.52 -6.84 9.26
N LYS A 162 -13.84 -7.21 10.51
CA LYS A 162 -14.18 -8.57 10.95
C LYS A 162 -15.68 -8.81 10.87
N HIS A 163 -16.45 -7.81 11.28
CA HIS A 163 -17.90 -7.87 11.31
C HIS A 163 -18.47 -6.63 10.60
N PRO A 164 -18.43 -6.60 9.25
CA PRO A 164 -19.00 -5.48 8.53
C PRO A 164 -20.48 -5.34 8.87
N ALA A 165 -20.89 -4.16 9.36
CA ALA A 165 -22.29 -3.86 9.53
C ALA A 165 -22.96 -3.87 8.15
N MET A 166 -23.83 -4.84 7.93
CA MET A 166 -24.66 -4.91 6.73
C MET A 166 -26.00 -4.27 7.13
N ASP A 167 -26.28 -3.08 6.60
CA ASP A 167 -27.65 -2.56 6.64
C ASP A 167 -28.52 -3.47 5.77
N GLU A 168 -29.58 -4.02 6.34
CA GLU A 168 -30.49 -4.96 5.65
C GLU A 168 -31.22 -4.28 4.49
N ASP A 169 -31.34 -2.94 4.50
CA ASP A 169 -32.10 -2.13 3.53
C ASP A 169 -31.24 -1.07 2.81
N GLY A 170 -30.10 -1.45 2.21
CA GLY A 170 -29.25 -0.46 1.56
C GLY A 170 -28.14 -1.05 0.69
N PHE A 171 -27.42 -0.14 0.02
CA PHE A 171 -26.18 -0.48 -0.68
C PHE A 171 -25.00 0.09 0.07
N VAL A 172 -24.07 -0.75 0.49
CA VAL A 172 -22.79 -0.31 1.05
C VAL A 172 -21.72 -0.35 -0.04
N LEU A 173 -21.20 0.82 -0.40
CA LEU A 173 -20.12 0.95 -1.37
C LEU A 173 -18.80 1.22 -0.63
N TYR A 174 -17.92 0.22 -0.58
CA TYR A 174 -16.54 0.40 -0.16
C TYR A 174 -15.72 0.91 -1.34
N TYR A 175 -15.12 2.07 -1.22
CA TYR A 175 -14.28 2.63 -2.27
C TYR A 175 -12.89 3.02 -1.74
N THR A 176 -11.92 2.97 -2.64
CA THR A 176 -10.55 3.44 -2.40
C THR A 176 -10.26 4.62 -3.34
N CYS A 177 -9.18 5.35 -3.09
CA CYS A 177 -8.74 6.43 -3.98
C CYS A 177 -8.57 5.99 -5.45
N LEU A 178 -8.41 4.69 -5.70
CA LEU A 178 -8.30 4.11 -7.04
C LEU A 178 -9.64 4.00 -7.77
N LEU A 179 -10.76 4.09 -7.07
CA LEU A 179 -12.10 4.05 -7.70
C LEU A 179 -12.47 5.33 -8.45
N TYR A 180 -11.77 6.43 -8.21
CA TYR A 180 -11.89 7.62 -9.08
C TYR A 180 -11.45 7.35 -10.51
N THR A 181 -10.81 6.22 -10.77
CA THR A 181 -10.29 5.83 -12.07
C THR A 181 -11.07 4.70 -12.74
N SER A 182 -11.99 4.06 -12.03
CA SER A 182 -12.90 3.07 -12.60
C SER A 182 -14.21 3.75 -12.96
N PRO A 183 -14.66 3.66 -14.24
CA PRO A 183 -15.96 4.19 -14.61
C PRO A 183 -17.04 3.50 -13.77
N SER A 184 -17.89 4.28 -13.12
CA SER A 184 -19.06 3.74 -12.45
C SER A 184 -19.96 3.07 -13.51
N PRO A 185 -20.76 2.07 -13.16
CA PRO A 185 -21.74 1.50 -14.09
C PRO A 185 -22.66 2.55 -14.75
N ARG A 186 -22.87 3.71 -14.09
CA ARG A 186 -23.63 4.84 -14.65
C ARG A 186 -22.86 5.65 -15.67
N ASP A 187 -21.54 5.61 -15.67
CA ASP A 187 -20.70 6.34 -16.62
C ASP A 187 -20.59 5.63 -17.96
N THR A 188 -20.87 4.32 -17.99
CA THR A 188 -20.91 3.51 -19.22
C THR A 188 -22.25 3.62 -19.98
N GLU A 189 -23.29 4.12 -19.33
CA GLU A 189 -24.61 4.32 -19.99
C GLU A 189 -24.74 5.68 -20.72
N ARG A 190 -23.70 6.53 -20.69
CA ARG A 190 -23.71 7.88 -21.30
C ARG A 190 -22.77 8.05 -22.49
N SER A 191 -22.22 6.95 -23.02
CA SER A 191 -21.36 6.98 -24.23
C SER A 191 -22.03 6.35 -25.43
#